data_bf92d78176a8821e5a0097522258a395
#
_entry.id   bf92d78176a8821e5a0097522258a395
#
_cell.length_a   1.000
_cell.length_b   1.000
_cell.length_c   1.000
_cell.angle_alpha   90.00
_cell.angle_beta   90.00
_cell.angle_gamma   90.00
#
_symmetry.space_group_name_H-M   'P 1'
#
loop_
_entity.id
_entity.type
_entity.pdbx_description
1 polymer ?
#
loop_
_entity_poly.entity_id
_entity_poly.type
_entity_poly.pdbx_seq_one_letter_code
_entity_poly.pdbx_strand_id
1 'polypeptide(L)'
;MLKKMMSNPMMMLVLFAMLIMLLSACSGTNNKPADPVAQPAEVETNTTPVQEEEEDKEEAVPVPDLDGRVIRISHWWDATPKGDSESDELARERIQMVEEKYNVKIKYLNTEYWSTSEKLSSSVLANEPFAEIVRVPDGFIWGLMHGGFLTPLDDYLQDTRVEQDVVNAMRFGGDKVYGLESWYTPNDSGMFYNKRIFKEAGLKDPQQLMDEDNWNWDTMLDAAKKLTVDRNGDGKMDQYGLAGAHYVLSEMLVASNGGKLYDEQTGTVTFNSPESMEALNFLHGLYNEHKVVKANGGNDWEDPAKFFGEGIIAMYPGGLWEIEGRILDKMKDEWGYVYMPKGPQAESYYEPFGQATAYVVPKGVKDADVIVKIWEDLQDFDNWQDNRRLSLENILPDEESIANAMNDNGQVQRLFGGRFGGLGIKDQLDKVTEKFIKGEITPSTGVAQVIGPAQAAVKKVLSGEPSEKK
;
A
#
# COMPACT_ATOMS: atom_id res chain seq x y z
N MET A 1 -25.77 -15.65 -19.70
CA MET A 1 -27.22 -15.81 -19.87
C MET A 1 -28.03 -14.55 -19.53
N LEU A 2 -27.55 -13.65 -18.70
CA LEU A 2 -28.22 -12.37 -18.33
C LEU A 2 -28.29 -11.35 -19.49
N LYS A 3 -27.27 -11.25 -20.32
CA LYS A 3 -27.19 -10.26 -21.43
C LYS A 3 -28.26 -10.45 -22.55
N LYS A 4 -28.98 -11.53 -22.53
CA LYS A 4 -30.03 -11.84 -23.53
C LYS A 4 -31.47 -11.58 -23.05
N MET A 5 -31.64 -11.18 -21.77
CA MET A 5 -32.98 -10.90 -21.20
C MET A 5 -33.39 -9.42 -21.19
N MET A 6 -32.47 -8.49 -21.49
CA MET A 6 -32.70 -7.03 -21.42
C MET A 6 -33.14 -6.40 -22.75
N SER A 7 -33.42 -7.19 -23.81
CA SER A 7 -33.82 -6.65 -25.14
C SER A 7 -35.32 -6.71 -25.42
N ASN A 8 -36.16 -6.94 -24.43
CA ASN A 8 -37.61 -7.02 -24.65
C ASN A 8 -38.33 -5.80 -23.99
N PRO A 9 -38.79 -4.82 -24.78
CA PRO A 9 -39.39 -3.59 -24.28
C PRO A 9 -40.68 -3.79 -23.46
N MET A 10 -41.33 -4.97 -23.59
CA MET A 10 -42.55 -5.30 -22.85
C MET A 10 -42.28 -5.66 -21.38
N MET A 11 -41.05 -6.08 -21.03
CA MET A 11 -40.68 -6.42 -19.65
C MET A 11 -40.24 -5.19 -18.83
N MET A 12 -39.82 -4.13 -19.51
CA MET A 12 -39.47 -2.86 -18.87
C MET A 12 -40.71 -2.08 -18.38
N LEU A 13 -41.85 -2.25 -19.05
CA LEU A 13 -43.12 -1.61 -18.68
C LEU A 13 -43.75 -2.24 -17.43
N VAL A 14 -43.55 -3.52 -17.19
CA VAL A 14 -44.06 -4.24 -16.00
C VAL A 14 -43.27 -3.89 -14.74
N LEU A 15 -41.97 -3.66 -14.84
CA LEU A 15 -41.10 -3.21 -13.70
C LEU A 15 -41.41 -1.77 -13.31
N PHE A 16 -41.78 -0.90 -14.24
CA PHE A 16 -42.13 0.49 -13.93
C PHE A 16 -43.54 0.61 -13.29
N ALA A 17 -44.45 -0.30 -13.59
CA ALA A 17 -45.80 -0.35 -13.00
C ALA A 17 -45.77 -0.87 -11.54
N MET A 18 -44.84 -1.73 -11.16
CA MET A 18 -44.66 -2.21 -9.78
C MET A 18 -44.04 -1.19 -8.83
N LEU A 19 -43.26 -0.23 -9.33
CA LEU A 19 -42.60 0.80 -8.48
C LEU A 19 -43.57 1.92 -8.06
N ILE A 20 -44.72 2.10 -8.75
CA ILE A 20 -45.72 3.15 -8.45
C ILE A 20 -46.71 2.72 -7.36
N MET A 21 -46.84 1.44 -7.04
CA MET A 21 -47.79 0.92 -6.03
C MET A 21 -47.30 0.88 -4.59
N LEU A 22 -46.06 1.30 -4.31
CA LEU A 22 -45.47 1.25 -2.95
C LEU A 22 -45.47 2.61 -2.20
N LEU A 23 -46.11 3.67 -2.73
CA LEU A 23 -46.15 4.99 -2.14
C LEU A 23 -47.52 5.46 -1.59
N SER A 24 -48.46 4.55 -1.38
CA SER A 24 -49.81 4.87 -0.88
C SER A 24 -50.23 3.99 0.31
N ALA A 25 -49.60 4.13 1.45
CA ALA A 25 -50.18 3.68 2.71
C ALA A 25 -49.41 4.31 3.90
N CYS A 26 -49.97 5.39 4.44
CA CYS A 26 -50.03 5.69 5.85
C CYS A 26 -50.63 7.08 6.06
N SER A 27 -51.95 7.14 6.14
CA SER A 27 -52.69 8.25 6.73
C SER A 27 -53.61 7.64 7.80
N GLY A 28 -53.25 7.86 9.06
CA GLY A 28 -54.02 7.49 10.25
C GLY A 28 -54.42 8.72 11.01
N THR A 29 -55.69 8.94 11.06
CA THR A 29 -56.48 9.99 11.72
C THR A 29 -56.33 10.00 13.23
N ASN A 30 -56.36 11.21 13.86
CA ASN A 30 -57.02 11.43 15.14
C ASN A 30 -57.59 12.84 15.24
N ASN A 31 -58.91 12.90 15.45
CA ASN A 31 -59.77 14.06 15.69
C ASN A 31 -59.68 14.57 17.12
N LYS A 32 -59.77 15.88 17.34
CA LYS A 32 -60.75 16.59 18.23
C LYS A 32 -60.55 18.13 18.19
N PRO A 33 -61.51 18.96 18.67
CA PRO A 33 -62.35 19.77 17.81
C PRO A 33 -62.13 21.31 17.94
N ALA A 34 -62.88 22.02 17.11
CA ALA A 34 -62.86 23.42 16.76
C ALA A 34 -63.30 24.42 17.91
N ASP A 35 -62.90 25.71 17.74
CA ASP A 35 -63.76 26.88 17.68
C ASP A 35 -62.94 28.17 17.44
N PRO A 36 -63.52 29.37 17.10
CA PRO A 36 -63.92 29.73 15.75
C PRO A 36 -63.25 31.05 15.21
N VAL A 37 -63.32 31.17 13.89
CA VAL A 37 -63.45 32.35 13.04
C VAL A 37 -62.95 33.75 13.47
N ALA A 38 -61.98 34.29 12.67
CA ALA A 38 -61.92 35.72 12.32
C ALA A 38 -61.47 35.86 10.84
N GLN A 39 -62.18 36.68 10.09
CA GLN A 39 -62.05 37.00 8.69
C GLN A 39 -60.85 37.89 8.33
N PRO A 40 -60.55 38.07 7.04
CA PRO A 40 -59.18 38.31 6.55
C PRO A 40 -58.84 39.78 6.43
N ALA A 41 -57.56 40.09 6.63
CA ALA A 41 -56.95 41.34 6.22
C ALA A 41 -56.18 41.14 4.90
N GLU A 42 -56.47 42.01 3.94
CA GLU A 42 -55.76 42.12 2.67
C GLU A 42 -54.26 42.36 2.91
N VAL A 43 -53.43 41.55 2.28
CA VAL A 43 -51.98 41.77 2.21
C VAL A 43 -51.65 42.17 0.79
N GLU A 44 -51.23 43.43 0.67
CA GLU A 44 -50.67 44.02 -0.55
C GLU A 44 -49.46 43.19 -1.02
N THR A 45 -49.52 42.78 -2.28
CA THR A 45 -48.38 42.13 -2.97
C THR A 45 -47.32 43.19 -3.27
N ASN A 46 -46.28 43.17 -2.46
CA ASN A 46 -45.06 43.93 -2.75
C ASN A 46 -44.11 43.00 -3.53
N THR A 47 -44.11 43.09 -4.83
CA THR A 47 -43.16 42.41 -5.72
C THR A 47 -41.83 43.16 -5.66
N THR A 48 -40.93 42.65 -4.81
CA THR A 48 -39.51 43.00 -4.90
C THR A 48 -38.90 42.18 -6.06
N PRO A 49 -38.09 42.79 -6.93
CA PRO A 49 -37.42 42.07 -7.99
C PRO A 49 -36.44 41.06 -7.37
N VAL A 50 -36.55 39.81 -7.76
CA VAL A 50 -35.52 38.80 -7.51
C VAL A 50 -34.26 39.29 -8.21
N GLN A 51 -33.24 39.71 -7.46
CA GLN A 51 -31.89 39.81 -7.99
C GLN A 51 -31.46 38.42 -8.40
N GLU A 52 -31.18 38.22 -9.67
CA GLU A 52 -30.35 37.09 -10.13
C GLU A 52 -29.03 37.17 -9.35
N GLU A 53 -28.79 36.18 -8.51
CA GLU A 53 -27.46 35.96 -7.98
C GLU A 53 -26.57 35.70 -9.20
N GLU A 54 -25.70 36.64 -9.51
CA GLU A 54 -24.56 36.41 -10.38
C GLU A 54 -23.78 35.25 -9.74
N GLU A 55 -23.81 34.05 -10.37
CA GLU A 55 -22.85 33.02 -10.11
C GLU A 55 -21.46 33.66 -10.27
N ASP A 56 -20.74 33.85 -9.16
CA ASP A 56 -19.33 34.16 -9.17
C ASP A 56 -18.64 33.09 -10.03
N LYS A 57 -18.41 33.41 -11.27
CA LYS A 57 -17.49 32.64 -12.10
C LYS A 57 -16.11 32.85 -11.51
N GLU A 58 -15.69 31.91 -10.70
CA GLU A 58 -14.28 31.76 -10.34
C GLU A 58 -13.46 31.88 -11.64
N GLU A 59 -12.71 32.97 -11.78
CA GLU A 59 -11.81 33.13 -12.92
C GLU A 59 -10.84 31.97 -12.90
N ALA A 60 -10.98 31.05 -13.83
CA ALA A 60 -10.10 29.90 -13.97
C ALA A 60 -8.66 30.41 -14.07
N VAL A 61 -7.83 30.06 -13.08
CA VAL A 61 -6.42 30.40 -13.08
C VAL A 61 -5.81 29.86 -14.38
N PRO A 62 -5.17 30.70 -15.20
CA PRO A 62 -4.63 30.26 -16.48
C PRO A 62 -3.66 29.10 -16.29
N VAL A 63 -3.90 28.00 -16.99
CA VAL A 63 -2.98 26.85 -16.97
C VAL A 63 -1.66 27.26 -17.63
N PRO A 64 -0.51 27.08 -16.97
CA PRO A 64 0.77 27.42 -17.56
C PRO A 64 1.07 26.58 -18.79
N ASP A 65 1.47 27.24 -19.90
CA ASP A 65 1.99 26.60 -21.10
C ASP A 65 3.51 26.43 -20.97
N LEU A 66 4.02 25.19 -21.06
CA LEU A 66 5.43 24.87 -20.92
C LEU A 66 6.16 24.64 -22.28
N ASP A 67 5.60 25.16 -23.39
CA ASP A 67 6.24 25.21 -24.72
C ASP A 67 6.78 23.86 -25.23
N GLY A 68 6.06 22.78 -25.00
CA GLY A 68 6.46 21.44 -25.44
C GLY A 68 7.60 20.82 -24.61
N ARG A 69 7.85 21.31 -23.41
CA ARG A 69 8.87 20.78 -22.49
C ARG A 69 8.65 19.29 -22.22
N VAL A 70 9.75 18.54 -22.19
CA VAL A 70 9.72 17.12 -21.78
C VAL A 70 9.79 17.04 -20.26
N ILE A 71 8.76 16.48 -19.64
CA ILE A 71 8.72 16.18 -18.22
C ILE A 71 9.13 14.73 -18.03
N ARG A 72 10.29 14.52 -17.41
CA ARG A 72 10.88 13.20 -17.17
C ARG A 72 10.47 12.73 -15.79
N ILE A 73 9.84 11.55 -15.73
CA ILE A 73 9.44 10.88 -14.47
C ILE A 73 10.24 9.59 -14.37
N SER A 74 11.09 9.50 -13.34
CA SER A 74 11.98 8.34 -13.17
C SER A 74 11.41 7.34 -12.19
N HIS A 75 11.42 6.06 -12.59
CA HIS A 75 11.10 4.90 -11.79
C HIS A 75 12.28 3.92 -11.83
N TRP A 76 12.25 2.86 -11.01
CA TRP A 76 13.20 1.74 -11.10
C TRP A 76 12.66 0.55 -11.90
N TRP A 77 11.54 0.73 -12.55
CA TRP A 77 10.99 -0.17 -13.56
C TRP A 77 10.50 0.64 -14.76
N ASP A 78 10.14 -0.02 -15.83
CA ASP A 78 9.50 0.65 -16.97
C ASP A 78 8.03 0.92 -16.65
N ALA A 79 7.72 2.13 -16.27
CA ALA A 79 6.38 2.57 -15.91
C ALA A 79 5.57 3.08 -17.13
N THR A 80 6.07 2.91 -18.34
CA THR A 80 5.35 3.32 -19.56
C THR A 80 4.13 2.41 -19.76
N PRO A 81 2.89 2.92 -19.81
CA PRO A 81 1.73 2.07 -20.07
C PRO A 81 1.76 1.53 -21.51
N LYS A 82 2.00 0.22 -21.66
CA LYS A 82 2.24 -0.45 -22.95
C LYS A 82 1.24 -1.55 -23.25
N GLY A 83 0.49 -2.02 -22.25
CA GLY A 83 -0.42 -3.13 -22.38
C GLY A 83 -1.73 -2.75 -23.08
N ASP A 84 -2.56 -3.75 -23.27
CA ASP A 84 -3.91 -3.63 -23.84
C ASP A 84 -4.98 -3.76 -22.74
N SER A 85 -4.59 -3.68 -21.46
CA SER A 85 -5.54 -3.67 -20.35
C SER A 85 -6.29 -2.34 -20.28
N GLU A 86 -7.48 -2.37 -19.73
CA GLU A 86 -8.30 -1.16 -19.52
C GLU A 86 -7.54 -0.13 -18.65
N SER A 87 -6.80 -0.60 -17.65
CA SER A 87 -5.96 0.28 -16.82
C SER A 87 -4.83 0.95 -17.61
N ASP A 88 -4.22 0.26 -18.58
CA ASP A 88 -3.21 0.86 -19.46
C ASP A 88 -3.83 1.89 -20.42
N GLU A 89 -5.05 1.66 -20.92
CA GLU A 89 -5.76 2.62 -21.76
C GLU A 89 -6.07 3.89 -20.99
N LEU A 90 -6.64 3.78 -19.79
CA LEU A 90 -6.93 4.92 -18.91
C LEU A 90 -5.67 5.71 -18.55
N ALA A 91 -4.56 5.02 -18.30
CA ALA A 91 -3.29 5.67 -18.02
C ALA A 91 -2.76 6.47 -19.24
N ARG A 92 -2.91 5.93 -20.45
CA ARG A 92 -2.52 6.64 -21.70
C ARG A 92 -3.40 7.86 -21.97
N GLU A 93 -4.72 7.74 -21.78
CA GLU A 93 -5.66 8.85 -21.92
C GLU A 93 -5.33 9.99 -20.94
N ARG A 94 -5.00 9.66 -19.71
CA ARG A 94 -4.60 10.64 -18.70
C ARG A 94 -3.29 11.33 -19.05
N ILE A 95 -2.30 10.59 -19.52
CA ILE A 95 -1.05 11.17 -20.01
C ILE A 95 -1.34 12.16 -21.15
N GLN A 96 -2.16 11.78 -22.14
CA GLN A 96 -2.52 12.65 -23.25
C GLN A 96 -3.23 13.93 -22.76
N MET A 97 -4.17 13.80 -21.85
CA MET A 97 -4.87 14.96 -21.27
C MET A 97 -3.90 15.93 -20.59
N VAL A 98 -2.94 15.42 -19.81
CA VAL A 98 -1.92 16.24 -19.14
C VAL A 98 -0.98 16.88 -20.17
N GLU A 99 -0.54 16.14 -21.18
CA GLU A 99 0.30 16.69 -22.28
C GLU A 99 -0.37 17.84 -23.01
N GLU A 100 -1.66 17.71 -23.31
CA GLU A 100 -2.46 18.76 -23.95
C GLU A 100 -2.68 19.95 -23.02
N LYS A 101 -3.02 19.70 -21.75
CA LYS A 101 -3.33 20.73 -20.75
C LYS A 101 -2.17 21.68 -20.49
N TYR A 102 -0.95 21.15 -20.39
CA TYR A 102 0.26 21.91 -20.03
C TYR A 102 1.19 22.19 -21.21
N ASN A 103 0.84 21.71 -22.40
CA ASN A 103 1.71 21.72 -23.57
C ASN A 103 3.09 21.13 -23.26
N VAL A 104 3.10 19.85 -22.80
CA VAL A 104 4.30 19.10 -22.41
C VAL A 104 4.37 17.74 -23.11
N LYS A 105 5.47 17.03 -22.91
CA LYS A 105 5.61 15.61 -23.23
C LYS A 105 6.05 14.84 -22.00
N ILE A 106 5.29 13.82 -21.61
CA ILE A 106 5.61 12.95 -20.48
C ILE A 106 6.55 11.84 -20.96
N LYS A 107 7.66 11.67 -20.26
CA LYS A 107 8.64 10.62 -20.55
C LYS A 107 9.03 9.88 -19.30
N TYR A 108 8.71 8.59 -19.26
CA TYR A 108 9.17 7.69 -18.19
C TYR A 108 10.62 7.28 -18.42
N LEU A 109 11.41 7.28 -17.36
CA LEU A 109 12.81 6.84 -17.35
C LEU A 109 12.93 5.64 -16.43
N ASN A 110 13.55 4.56 -16.90
CA ASN A 110 13.93 3.45 -16.07
C ASN A 110 15.34 3.69 -15.48
N THR A 111 15.44 3.86 -14.17
CA THR A 111 16.70 4.08 -13.44
C THR A 111 16.89 2.90 -12.49
N GLU A 112 18.06 2.31 -12.49
CA GLU A 112 18.37 1.16 -11.63
C GLU A 112 18.18 1.54 -10.14
N TYR A 113 17.54 0.63 -9.35
CA TYR A 113 17.11 0.85 -7.98
C TYR A 113 18.22 1.42 -7.09
N TRP A 114 19.39 0.76 -7.04
CA TRP A 114 20.48 1.12 -6.14
C TRP A 114 21.23 2.36 -6.56
N SER A 115 21.15 2.75 -7.85
CA SER A 115 21.80 3.95 -8.39
C SER A 115 20.92 5.21 -8.32
N THR A 116 19.64 5.10 -7.97
CA THR A 116 18.68 6.22 -7.97
C THR A 116 19.17 7.39 -7.13
N SER A 117 19.62 7.13 -5.90
CA SER A 117 20.08 8.16 -4.95
C SER A 117 21.35 8.87 -5.45
N GLU A 118 22.31 8.11 -5.95
CA GLU A 118 23.57 8.68 -6.49
C GLU A 118 23.31 9.51 -7.75
N LYS A 119 22.46 9.01 -8.65
CA LYS A 119 22.12 9.71 -9.88
C LYS A 119 21.38 11.02 -9.59
N LEU A 120 20.42 11.01 -8.65
CA LEU A 120 19.70 12.21 -8.23
C LEU A 120 20.64 13.23 -7.64
N SER A 121 21.41 12.86 -6.61
CA SER A 121 22.31 13.79 -5.92
C SER A 121 23.40 14.36 -6.84
N SER A 122 24.00 13.55 -7.71
CA SER A 122 25.01 13.98 -8.69
C SER A 122 24.44 14.96 -9.71
N SER A 123 23.23 14.73 -10.21
CA SER A 123 22.56 15.62 -11.17
C SER A 123 22.19 16.97 -10.55
N VAL A 124 21.78 16.98 -9.29
CA VAL A 124 21.51 18.22 -8.53
C VAL A 124 22.80 19.00 -8.29
N LEU A 125 23.90 18.33 -7.91
CA LEU A 125 25.20 18.97 -7.77
C LEU A 125 25.73 19.57 -9.06
N ALA A 126 25.42 18.97 -10.20
CA ALA A 126 25.74 19.50 -11.52
C ALA A 126 24.83 20.66 -11.95
N ASN A 127 23.80 21.01 -11.17
CA ASN A 127 22.72 21.93 -11.54
C ASN A 127 21.92 21.52 -12.77
N GLU A 128 21.89 20.24 -13.08
CA GLU A 128 21.17 19.63 -14.20
C GLU A 128 20.37 18.41 -13.71
N PRO A 129 19.23 18.60 -13.02
CA PRO A 129 18.39 17.48 -12.58
C PRO A 129 18.09 16.53 -13.74
N PHE A 130 18.33 15.23 -13.54
CA PHE A 130 18.18 14.23 -14.61
C PHE A 130 16.71 13.92 -14.94
N ALA A 131 15.81 14.26 -14.03
CA ALA A 131 14.36 14.13 -14.17
C ALA A 131 13.68 15.23 -13.36
N GLU A 132 12.46 15.58 -13.74
CA GLU A 132 11.60 16.55 -13.03
C GLU A 132 10.98 15.92 -11.79
N ILE A 133 10.63 14.63 -11.87
CA ILE A 133 10.04 13.84 -10.80
C ILE A 133 10.80 12.53 -10.71
N VAL A 134 11.14 12.11 -9.50
CA VAL A 134 11.84 10.84 -9.28
C VAL A 134 11.10 10.04 -8.22
N ARG A 135 10.68 8.82 -8.54
CA ARG A 135 10.21 7.88 -7.53
C ARG A 135 11.43 7.34 -6.78
N VAL A 136 11.49 7.61 -5.49
CA VAL A 136 12.62 7.26 -4.63
C VAL A 136 12.19 6.14 -3.68
N PRO A 137 12.97 5.03 -3.62
CA PRO A 137 12.78 4.04 -2.57
C PRO A 137 13.01 4.65 -1.18
N ASP A 138 12.27 4.17 -0.19
CA ASP A 138 12.31 4.64 1.19
C ASP A 138 13.71 4.76 1.77
N GLY A 139 14.54 3.78 1.48
CA GLY A 139 15.91 3.70 1.95
C GLY A 139 16.78 4.90 1.61
N PHE A 140 16.39 5.72 0.64
CA PHE A 140 17.21 6.81 0.14
C PHE A 140 16.64 8.20 0.45
N ILE A 141 15.36 8.31 0.77
CA ILE A 141 14.68 9.61 0.95
C ILE A 141 15.35 10.44 2.05
N TRP A 142 15.65 9.83 3.18
CA TRP A 142 16.29 10.50 4.32
C TRP A 142 17.64 11.12 3.98
N GLY A 143 18.48 10.35 3.31
CA GLY A 143 19.80 10.84 2.86
C GLY A 143 19.69 11.98 1.85
N LEU A 144 18.75 11.90 0.92
CA LEU A 144 18.50 12.93 -0.07
C LEU A 144 17.94 14.21 0.57
N MET A 145 17.00 14.08 1.49
CA MET A 145 16.37 15.17 2.22
C MET A 145 17.41 15.93 3.06
N HIS A 146 18.14 15.23 3.92
CA HIS A 146 19.15 15.84 4.79
C HIS A 146 20.37 16.35 4.00
N GLY A 147 20.68 15.74 2.85
CA GLY A 147 21.70 16.22 1.93
C GLY A 147 21.31 17.51 1.17
N GLY A 148 20.06 17.95 1.30
CA GLY A 148 19.55 19.15 0.63
C GLY A 148 19.38 18.98 -0.87
N PHE A 149 19.12 17.76 -1.34
CA PHE A 149 18.96 17.43 -2.76
C PHE A 149 17.50 17.48 -3.25
N LEU A 150 16.55 17.68 -2.34
CA LEU A 150 15.11 17.71 -2.63
C LEU A 150 14.53 19.11 -2.48
N THR A 151 13.48 19.37 -3.22
CA THR A 151 12.67 20.61 -3.11
C THR A 151 11.62 20.42 -2.03
N PRO A 152 11.51 21.32 -1.01
CA PRO A 152 10.38 21.34 -0.11
C PRO A 152 9.09 21.66 -0.86
N LEU A 153 7.99 20.98 -0.55
CA LEU A 153 6.75 21.02 -1.35
C LEU A 153 5.58 21.73 -0.63
N ASP A 154 5.76 22.15 0.64
CA ASP A 154 4.68 22.73 1.44
C ASP A 154 3.91 23.85 0.74
N ASP A 155 4.61 24.74 0.03
CA ASP A 155 4.00 25.90 -0.65
C ASP A 155 3.20 25.48 -1.90
N TYR A 156 3.40 24.27 -2.41
CA TYR A 156 2.78 23.74 -3.62
C TYR A 156 1.61 22.80 -3.35
N LEU A 157 1.39 22.44 -2.07
CA LEU A 157 0.38 21.47 -1.65
C LEU A 157 -0.77 22.11 -0.85
N GLN A 158 -0.93 23.43 -0.91
CA GLN A 158 -1.98 24.15 -0.14
C GLN A 158 -3.39 23.76 -0.62
N ASP A 159 -3.56 23.62 -1.95
CA ASP A 159 -4.81 23.24 -2.60
C ASP A 159 -4.72 21.83 -3.20
N THR A 160 -3.94 20.96 -2.58
CA THR A 160 -3.75 19.58 -3.07
C THR A 160 -4.99 18.73 -2.83
N ARG A 161 -5.24 17.80 -3.76
CA ARG A 161 -6.26 16.74 -3.61
C ARG A 161 -5.77 15.56 -2.76
N VAL A 162 -4.49 15.55 -2.41
CA VAL A 162 -3.91 14.51 -1.55
C VAL A 162 -4.45 14.63 -0.13
N GLU A 163 -4.89 13.53 0.45
CA GLU A 163 -5.37 13.51 1.84
C GLU A 163 -4.29 14.00 2.81
N GLN A 164 -4.69 14.78 3.83
CA GLN A 164 -3.77 15.41 4.75
C GLN A 164 -2.88 14.41 5.51
N ASP A 165 -3.39 13.22 5.78
CA ASP A 165 -2.60 12.15 6.44
C ASP A 165 -1.47 11.66 5.54
N VAL A 166 -1.71 11.56 4.22
CA VAL A 166 -0.68 11.22 3.23
C VAL A 166 0.35 12.33 3.15
N VAL A 167 -0.07 13.60 3.09
CA VAL A 167 0.83 14.76 3.10
C VAL A 167 1.70 14.76 4.35
N ASN A 168 1.12 14.51 5.53
CA ASN A 168 1.86 14.47 6.78
C ASN A 168 2.87 13.33 6.82
N ALA A 169 2.51 12.20 6.26
CA ALA A 169 3.41 11.07 6.13
C ALA A 169 4.64 11.37 5.24
N MET A 170 4.48 12.24 4.23
CA MET A 170 5.56 12.65 3.33
C MET A 170 6.51 13.71 3.92
N ARG A 171 6.35 14.04 5.20
CA ARG A 171 7.31 14.86 5.97
C ARG A 171 8.50 14.04 6.48
N PHE A 172 8.39 12.72 6.49
CA PHE A 172 9.44 11.82 6.98
C PHE A 172 10.01 12.25 8.36
N GLY A 173 9.12 12.63 9.28
CA GLY A 173 9.51 13.10 10.64
C GLY A 173 10.11 14.51 10.69
N GLY A 174 10.17 15.24 9.58
CA GLY A 174 10.64 16.63 9.51
C GLY A 174 9.50 17.65 9.47
N ASP A 175 9.88 18.94 9.46
CA ASP A 175 8.94 20.05 9.42
C ASP A 175 8.40 20.33 8.01
N LYS A 176 9.07 19.82 6.97
CA LYS A 176 8.77 20.08 5.57
C LYS A 176 8.32 18.79 4.85
N VAL A 177 7.42 18.96 3.88
CA VAL A 177 7.04 17.90 2.96
C VAL A 177 8.07 17.80 1.84
N TYR A 178 8.58 16.59 1.58
CA TYR A 178 9.56 16.36 0.52
C TYR A 178 9.12 15.29 -0.48
N GLY A 179 8.03 14.60 -0.19
CA GLY A 179 7.51 13.55 -1.04
C GLY A 179 6.11 13.86 -1.53
N LEU A 180 5.74 13.21 -2.63
CA LEU A 180 4.40 13.16 -3.19
C LEU A 180 3.97 11.69 -3.21
N GLU A 181 2.77 11.43 -2.72
CA GLU A 181 2.05 10.17 -2.87
C GLU A 181 0.57 10.48 -2.99
N SER A 182 -0.14 9.81 -3.89
CA SER A 182 -1.53 10.14 -4.18
C SER A 182 -2.50 9.58 -3.15
N TRP A 183 -2.22 8.37 -2.69
CA TRP A 183 -3.00 7.67 -1.66
C TRP A 183 -2.11 6.66 -0.96
N TYR A 184 -2.54 6.21 0.18
CA TYR A 184 -1.99 4.98 0.73
C TYR A 184 -2.57 3.80 -0.03
N THR A 185 -1.71 2.95 -0.57
CA THR A 185 -2.14 1.65 -1.05
C THR A 185 -2.48 0.81 0.17
N PRO A 186 -3.76 0.49 0.42
CA PRO A 186 -4.10 -0.36 1.54
C PRO A 186 -3.58 -1.77 1.25
N ASN A 187 -2.94 -2.36 2.22
CA ASN A 187 -2.60 -3.78 2.30
C ASN A 187 -1.88 -4.37 1.08
N ASP A 188 -0.78 -3.73 0.66
CA ASP A 188 0.09 -4.23 -0.41
C ASP A 188 0.90 -5.47 -0.03
N SER A 189 0.85 -5.89 1.23
CA SER A 189 1.57 -7.06 1.74
C SER A 189 0.76 -7.82 2.78
N GLY A 190 0.81 -9.14 2.68
CA GLY A 190 0.04 -10.03 3.53
C GLY A 190 0.50 -11.47 3.39
N MET A 191 -0.43 -12.40 3.45
CA MET A 191 -0.17 -13.84 3.39
C MET A 191 -0.85 -14.45 2.16
N PHE A 192 -0.07 -14.95 1.23
CA PHE A 192 -0.54 -15.85 0.19
C PHE A 192 -0.72 -17.26 0.76
N TYR A 193 -1.78 -17.97 0.37
CA TYR A 193 -2.02 -19.33 0.83
C TYR A 193 -2.51 -20.24 -0.30
N ASN A 194 -2.11 -21.51 -0.25
CA ASN A 194 -2.45 -22.51 -1.26
C ASN A 194 -3.73 -23.25 -0.82
N LYS A 195 -4.87 -22.96 -1.45
CA LYS A 195 -6.18 -23.55 -1.13
C LYS A 195 -6.21 -25.06 -1.29
N ARG A 196 -5.49 -25.61 -2.30
CA ARG A 196 -5.42 -27.06 -2.52
C ARG A 196 -4.76 -27.77 -1.33
N ILE A 197 -3.65 -27.23 -0.81
CA ILE A 197 -2.92 -27.84 0.32
C ILE A 197 -3.79 -27.87 1.58
N PHE A 198 -4.47 -26.79 1.90
CA PHE A 198 -5.39 -26.73 3.04
C PHE A 198 -6.56 -27.70 2.89
N LYS A 199 -7.16 -27.75 1.71
CA LYS A 199 -8.27 -28.66 1.38
C LYS A 199 -7.88 -30.13 1.49
N GLU A 200 -6.74 -30.52 0.94
CA GLU A 200 -6.22 -31.89 1.02
C GLU A 200 -5.95 -32.33 2.46
N ALA A 201 -5.54 -31.41 3.31
CA ALA A 201 -5.30 -31.67 4.74
C ALA A 201 -6.60 -31.62 5.58
N GLY A 202 -7.73 -31.22 5.02
CA GLY A 202 -8.99 -31.05 5.75
C GLY A 202 -8.95 -29.93 6.78
N LEU A 203 -8.15 -28.91 6.55
CA LEU A 203 -8.00 -27.76 7.43
C LEU A 203 -8.81 -26.58 6.90
N LYS A 204 -9.31 -25.74 7.83
CA LYS A 204 -9.78 -24.41 7.48
C LYS A 204 -8.60 -23.60 6.93
N ASP A 205 -8.83 -22.92 5.83
CA ASP A 205 -7.83 -22.04 5.24
C ASP A 205 -7.79 -20.67 5.95
N PRO A 206 -6.79 -19.84 5.66
CA PRO A 206 -6.63 -18.53 6.30
C PRO A 206 -7.84 -17.60 6.15
N GLN A 207 -8.54 -17.61 5.00
CA GLN A 207 -9.76 -16.82 4.80
C GLN A 207 -10.87 -17.25 5.75
N GLN A 208 -11.14 -18.55 5.82
CA GLN A 208 -12.15 -19.09 6.75
C GLN A 208 -11.83 -18.80 8.21
N LEU A 209 -10.54 -18.84 8.59
CA LEU A 209 -10.10 -18.46 9.94
C LEU A 209 -10.26 -16.95 10.18
N MET A 210 -10.03 -16.13 9.19
CA MET A 210 -10.19 -14.68 9.27
C MET A 210 -11.68 -14.30 9.41
N ASP A 211 -12.57 -14.93 8.66
CA ASP A 211 -14.02 -14.72 8.74
C ASP A 211 -14.59 -15.09 10.12
N GLU A 212 -13.94 -16.02 10.83
CA GLU A 212 -14.26 -16.42 12.19
C GLU A 212 -13.56 -15.58 13.27
N ASP A 213 -12.84 -14.51 12.89
CA ASP A 213 -11.96 -13.71 13.77
C ASP A 213 -10.92 -14.56 14.53
N ASN A 214 -10.44 -15.61 13.88
CA ASN A 214 -9.50 -16.59 14.45
C ASN A 214 -8.22 -16.76 13.60
N TRP A 215 -7.91 -15.80 12.73
CA TRP A 215 -6.65 -15.77 12.01
C TRP A 215 -5.58 -15.05 12.84
N ASN A 216 -4.78 -15.84 13.55
CA ASN A 216 -3.74 -15.40 14.48
C ASN A 216 -2.51 -16.32 14.42
N TRP A 217 -1.45 -15.98 15.15
CA TRP A 217 -0.22 -16.75 15.15
C TRP A 217 -0.39 -18.20 15.61
N ASP A 218 -1.26 -18.46 16.56
CA ASP A 218 -1.49 -19.83 17.05
C ASP A 218 -2.12 -20.70 15.96
N THR A 219 -3.17 -20.21 15.30
CA THR A 219 -3.85 -20.95 14.23
C THR A 219 -2.97 -21.06 12.97
N MET A 220 -2.17 -20.04 12.65
CA MET A 220 -1.16 -20.12 11.60
C MET A 220 -0.11 -21.19 11.91
N LEU A 221 0.43 -21.21 13.12
CA LEU A 221 1.44 -22.17 13.55
C LEU A 221 0.88 -23.61 13.56
N ASP A 222 -0.34 -23.80 14.06
CA ASP A 222 -1.01 -25.09 14.05
C ASP A 222 -1.24 -25.61 12.64
N ALA A 223 -1.65 -24.75 11.72
CA ALA A 223 -1.75 -25.10 10.31
C ALA A 223 -0.36 -25.43 9.73
N ALA A 224 0.63 -24.57 9.97
CA ALA A 224 1.99 -24.77 9.46
C ALA A 224 2.60 -26.11 9.90
N LYS A 225 2.39 -26.52 11.17
CA LYS A 225 2.83 -27.83 11.69
C LYS A 225 2.18 -29.00 10.96
N LYS A 226 0.86 -28.94 10.74
CA LYS A 226 0.11 -30.00 10.05
C LYS A 226 0.42 -30.08 8.57
N LEU A 227 0.82 -28.96 7.96
CA LEU A 227 1.12 -28.84 6.54
C LEU A 227 2.61 -29.01 6.22
N THR A 228 3.45 -29.23 7.23
CA THR A 228 4.85 -29.63 7.04
C THR A 228 4.94 -31.15 7.07
N VAL A 229 5.11 -31.76 5.90
CA VAL A 229 4.91 -33.22 5.71
C VAL A 229 6.04 -33.83 4.94
N ASP A 230 6.56 -34.96 5.48
CA ASP A 230 7.37 -35.95 4.80
C ASP A 230 6.43 -37.06 4.28
N ARG A 231 6.13 -37.06 2.99
CA ARG A 231 5.14 -37.98 2.37
C ARG A 231 5.71 -39.32 2.07
N ASN A 232 7.03 -39.42 1.86
CA ASN A 232 7.71 -40.64 1.44
C ASN A 232 8.46 -41.36 2.58
N GLY A 233 8.60 -40.71 3.76
CA GLY A 233 9.24 -41.24 4.95
C GLY A 233 10.77 -41.28 4.88
N ASP A 234 11.40 -40.48 4.02
CA ASP A 234 12.85 -40.41 3.88
C ASP A 234 13.55 -39.45 4.87
N GLY A 235 12.78 -38.79 5.73
CA GLY A 235 13.26 -37.87 6.73
C GLY A 235 13.41 -36.43 6.19
N LYS A 236 13.04 -36.15 4.95
CA LYS A 236 13.00 -34.82 4.36
C LYS A 236 11.56 -34.40 4.11
N MET A 237 11.28 -33.13 4.38
CA MET A 237 9.95 -32.62 4.12
C MET A 237 9.74 -32.41 2.62
N ASP A 238 8.67 -32.99 2.08
CA ASP A 238 8.22 -32.78 0.69
C ASP A 238 7.36 -31.54 0.57
N GLN A 239 6.75 -31.11 1.68
CA GLN A 239 5.90 -29.93 1.79
C GLN A 239 6.20 -29.20 3.10
N TYR A 240 6.10 -27.87 3.07
CA TYR A 240 6.27 -27.03 4.26
C TYR A 240 5.05 -26.13 4.49
N GLY A 241 4.78 -25.82 5.76
CA GLY A 241 3.72 -24.91 6.13
C GLY A 241 4.01 -23.46 5.73
N LEU A 242 5.27 -23.06 5.81
CA LEU A 242 5.72 -21.69 5.54
C LEU A 242 6.97 -21.64 4.67
N ALA A 243 7.11 -20.54 3.94
CA ALA A 243 8.38 -20.02 3.44
C ALA A 243 8.40 -18.51 3.59
N GLY A 244 9.58 -17.91 3.53
CA GLY A 244 9.74 -16.46 3.55
C GLY A 244 11.20 -16.06 3.56
N ALA A 245 11.51 -14.89 3.01
CA ALA A 245 12.79 -14.25 3.25
C ALA A 245 12.83 -13.85 4.73
N HIS A 246 13.87 -14.23 5.46
CA HIS A 246 13.93 -14.05 6.92
C HIS A 246 13.78 -12.57 7.35
N TYR A 247 14.33 -11.65 6.58
CA TYR A 247 14.22 -10.21 6.83
C TYR A 247 12.79 -9.70 6.62
N VAL A 248 12.10 -10.14 5.55
CA VAL A 248 10.70 -9.82 5.27
C VAL A 248 9.81 -10.39 6.38
N LEU A 249 9.98 -11.67 6.68
CA LEU A 249 9.19 -12.36 7.68
C LEU A 249 9.37 -11.75 9.08
N SER A 250 10.59 -11.28 9.42
CA SER A 250 10.84 -10.61 10.71
C SER A 250 10.07 -9.29 10.83
N GLU A 251 10.09 -8.46 9.78
CA GLU A 251 9.36 -7.19 9.76
C GLU A 251 7.84 -7.41 9.81
N MET A 252 7.34 -8.35 9.01
CA MET A 252 5.92 -8.69 8.98
C MET A 252 5.40 -9.23 10.31
N LEU A 253 6.17 -10.08 10.98
CA LEU A 253 5.80 -10.58 12.30
C LEU A 253 5.86 -9.47 13.37
N VAL A 254 6.88 -8.61 13.35
CA VAL A 254 6.95 -7.46 14.27
C VAL A 254 5.72 -6.57 14.10
N ALA A 255 5.37 -6.21 12.87
CA ALA A 255 4.20 -5.39 12.59
C ALA A 255 2.89 -6.10 13.00
N SER A 256 2.73 -7.39 12.66
CA SER A 256 1.52 -8.14 12.98
C SER A 256 1.29 -8.36 14.48
N ASN A 257 2.30 -8.09 15.31
CA ASN A 257 2.22 -8.06 16.77
C ASN A 257 2.06 -6.64 17.36
N GLY A 258 1.83 -5.63 16.51
CA GLY A 258 1.75 -4.23 16.93
C GLY A 258 3.10 -3.59 17.26
N GLY A 259 4.21 -4.29 16.99
CA GLY A 259 5.56 -3.78 17.17
C GLY A 259 6.00 -2.83 16.07
N LYS A 260 7.04 -2.05 16.32
CA LYS A 260 7.67 -1.13 15.36
C LYS A 260 9.18 -1.31 15.39
N LEU A 261 9.82 -1.05 14.27
CA LEU A 261 11.29 -1.02 14.23
C LEU A 261 11.87 0.31 14.71
N TYR A 262 11.05 1.37 14.62
CA TYR A 262 11.44 2.74 14.95
C TYR A 262 10.22 3.54 15.41
N ASP A 263 10.42 4.39 16.38
CA ASP A 263 9.46 5.37 16.85
C ASP A 263 9.83 6.76 16.31
N GLU A 264 8.98 7.27 15.43
CA GLU A 264 9.16 8.56 14.76
C GLU A 264 9.13 9.74 15.73
N GLN A 265 8.27 9.65 16.76
CA GLN A 265 8.05 10.73 17.70
C GLN A 265 9.26 10.92 18.62
N THR A 266 9.88 9.82 19.01
CA THR A 266 11.03 9.85 19.94
C THR A 266 12.37 9.75 19.23
N GLY A 267 12.40 9.41 17.94
CA GLY A 267 13.63 9.15 17.20
C GLY A 267 14.38 7.90 17.67
N THR A 268 13.65 6.93 18.25
CA THR A 268 14.23 5.77 18.91
C THR A 268 14.03 4.49 18.12
N VAL A 269 15.08 3.69 17.99
CA VAL A 269 15.00 2.32 17.46
C VAL A 269 14.28 1.43 18.48
N THR A 270 13.23 0.70 18.04
CA THR A 270 12.29 -0.01 18.92
C THR A 270 12.17 -1.50 18.67
N PHE A 271 13.02 -2.09 17.84
CA PHE A 271 12.95 -3.54 17.63
C PHE A 271 13.34 -4.40 18.85
N ASN A 272 13.70 -3.75 19.97
CA ASN A 272 13.86 -4.35 21.30
C ASN A 272 12.65 -4.13 22.23
N SER A 273 11.54 -3.60 21.72
CA SER A 273 10.29 -3.51 22.49
C SER A 273 9.76 -4.90 22.83
N PRO A 274 8.90 -5.04 23.84
CA PRO A 274 8.30 -6.33 24.18
C PRO A 274 7.61 -7.00 22.99
N GLU A 275 6.81 -6.25 22.22
CA GLU A 275 6.06 -6.72 21.06
C GLU A 275 7.00 -7.20 19.94
N SER A 276 8.07 -6.41 19.66
CA SER A 276 9.08 -6.77 18.66
C SER A 276 9.89 -7.98 19.09
N MET A 277 10.30 -8.05 20.37
CA MET A 277 11.03 -9.20 20.89
C MET A 277 10.22 -10.49 20.91
N GLU A 278 8.91 -10.41 21.19
CA GLU A 278 8.01 -11.55 21.11
C GLU A 278 7.94 -12.07 19.66
N ALA A 279 7.83 -11.16 18.67
CA ALA A 279 7.83 -11.50 17.26
C ALA A 279 9.15 -12.16 16.81
N LEU A 280 10.30 -11.64 17.23
CA LEU A 280 11.59 -12.23 16.89
C LEU A 280 11.81 -13.60 17.55
N ASN A 281 11.29 -13.79 18.77
CA ASN A 281 11.30 -15.11 19.42
C ASN A 281 10.37 -16.09 18.71
N PHE A 282 9.19 -15.65 18.26
CA PHE A 282 8.28 -16.48 17.48
C PHE A 282 8.93 -16.88 16.15
N LEU A 283 9.57 -15.94 15.44
CA LEU A 283 10.32 -16.24 14.22
C LEU A 283 11.40 -17.29 14.47
N HIS A 284 12.20 -17.15 15.54
CA HIS A 284 13.20 -18.13 15.93
C HIS A 284 12.57 -19.50 16.17
N GLY A 285 11.42 -19.57 16.85
CA GLY A 285 10.66 -20.78 17.10
C GLY A 285 10.18 -21.47 15.81
N LEU A 286 9.69 -20.71 14.84
CA LEU A 286 9.25 -21.23 13.54
C LEU A 286 10.37 -22.01 12.82
N TYR A 287 11.60 -21.50 12.88
CA TYR A 287 12.76 -22.14 12.22
C TYR A 287 13.38 -23.27 13.07
N ASN A 288 13.60 -23.06 14.37
CA ASN A 288 14.45 -23.93 15.18
C ASN A 288 13.67 -24.98 16.00
N GLU A 289 12.52 -24.59 16.55
CA GLU A 289 11.72 -25.49 17.39
C GLU A 289 10.70 -26.26 16.56
N HIS A 290 9.95 -25.56 15.74
CA HIS A 290 8.85 -26.13 14.97
C HIS A 290 9.27 -26.61 13.59
N LYS A 291 10.30 -26.02 13.02
CA LYS A 291 10.89 -26.40 11.73
C LYS A 291 9.88 -26.40 10.58
N VAL A 292 8.95 -25.45 10.62
CA VAL A 292 7.84 -25.34 9.65
C VAL A 292 8.16 -24.44 8.46
N VAL A 293 9.30 -23.73 8.51
CA VAL A 293 9.74 -22.84 7.43
C VAL A 293 10.72 -23.55 6.53
N LYS A 294 10.46 -23.54 5.23
CA LYS A 294 11.39 -24.08 4.24
C LYS A 294 12.62 -23.17 4.13
N ALA A 295 13.80 -23.77 4.27
CA ALA A 295 15.03 -23.04 4.02
C ALA A 295 15.18 -22.67 2.55
N ASN A 296 15.66 -21.45 2.29
CA ASN A 296 15.94 -20.97 0.94
C ASN A 296 17.17 -21.66 0.34
N GLY A 297 17.22 -21.74 -0.99
CA GLY A 297 18.29 -22.41 -1.72
C GLY A 297 19.52 -21.54 -1.96
N GLY A 298 19.55 -20.32 -1.39
CA GLY A 298 20.64 -19.35 -1.54
C GLY A 298 20.21 -18.02 -2.16
N ASN A 299 18.95 -17.89 -2.55
CA ASN A 299 18.35 -16.63 -3.00
C ASN A 299 17.11 -16.33 -2.15
N ASP A 300 17.31 -15.66 -1.03
CA ASP A 300 16.23 -15.30 -0.09
C ASP A 300 15.15 -14.42 -0.72
N TRP A 301 15.50 -13.72 -1.79
CA TRP A 301 14.61 -12.80 -2.48
C TRP A 301 13.62 -13.51 -3.43
N GLU A 302 14.03 -14.60 -4.09
CA GLU A 302 13.22 -15.28 -5.11
C GLU A 302 12.72 -16.65 -4.68
N ASP A 303 13.52 -17.39 -3.89
CA ASP A 303 13.20 -18.77 -3.55
C ASP A 303 11.84 -18.95 -2.88
N PRO A 304 11.39 -18.12 -1.89
CA PRO A 304 10.11 -18.33 -1.24
C PRO A 304 8.91 -18.24 -2.19
N ALA A 305 8.86 -17.23 -3.04
CA ALA A 305 7.81 -17.07 -4.03
C ALA A 305 7.81 -18.20 -5.07
N LYS A 306 9.00 -18.65 -5.49
CA LYS A 306 9.16 -19.79 -6.37
C LYS A 306 8.61 -21.07 -5.73
N PHE A 307 8.94 -21.37 -4.48
CA PHE A 307 8.43 -22.54 -3.77
C PHE A 307 6.91 -22.49 -3.60
N PHE A 308 6.35 -21.32 -3.36
CA PHE A 308 4.90 -21.14 -3.32
C PHE A 308 4.27 -21.40 -4.70
N GLY A 309 4.81 -20.83 -5.76
CA GLY A 309 4.36 -21.07 -7.13
C GLY A 309 4.48 -22.53 -7.59
N GLU A 310 5.45 -23.28 -7.06
CA GLU A 310 5.61 -24.72 -7.31
C GLU A 310 4.64 -25.59 -6.50
N GLY A 311 3.82 -25.03 -5.62
CA GLY A 311 2.86 -25.74 -4.79
C GLY A 311 3.50 -26.60 -3.68
N ILE A 312 4.72 -26.24 -3.25
CA ILE A 312 5.46 -26.93 -2.18
C ILE A 312 5.17 -26.30 -0.81
N ILE A 313 4.72 -25.02 -0.81
CA ILE A 313 4.50 -24.23 0.40
C ILE A 313 3.01 -23.95 0.58
N ALA A 314 2.54 -24.11 1.81
CA ALA A 314 1.14 -23.85 2.13
C ALA A 314 0.85 -22.35 2.31
N MET A 315 1.78 -21.58 2.92
CA MET A 315 1.62 -20.15 3.23
C MET A 315 2.92 -19.40 2.93
N TYR A 316 2.79 -18.25 2.28
CA TYR A 316 3.89 -17.36 1.91
C TYR A 316 3.58 -15.91 2.24
N PRO A 317 4.28 -15.28 3.20
CA PRO A 317 4.19 -13.85 3.45
C PRO A 317 4.95 -13.07 2.39
N GLY A 318 4.27 -12.17 1.70
CA GLY A 318 4.86 -11.41 0.60
C GLY A 318 4.03 -10.20 0.17
N GLY A 319 4.52 -9.47 -0.81
CA GLY A 319 3.86 -8.30 -1.38
C GLY A 319 3.12 -8.58 -2.68
N LEU A 320 2.04 -7.84 -2.95
CA LEU A 320 1.24 -7.98 -4.17
C LEU A 320 2.08 -7.78 -5.45
N TRP A 321 3.14 -6.98 -5.39
CA TRP A 321 4.07 -6.75 -6.51
C TRP A 321 4.84 -8.02 -6.95
N GLU A 322 4.83 -9.08 -6.13
CA GLU A 322 5.47 -10.35 -6.46
C GLU A 322 4.62 -11.25 -7.37
N ILE A 323 3.32 -10.95 -7.47
CA ILE A 323 2.35 -11.84 -8.12
C ILE A 323 2.67 -12.02 -9.60
N GLU A 324 2.78 -10.95 -10.39
CA GLU A 324 2.98 -11.02 -11.83
C GLU A 324 4.29 -11.67 -12.23
N GLY A 325 5.40 -11.29 -11.59
CA GLY A 325 6.72 -11.74 -11.99
C GLY A 325 7.18 -13.06 -11.38
N ARG A 326 6.49 -13.57 -10.33
CA ARG A 326 7.02 -14.69 -9.53
C ARG A 326 6.01 -15.79 -9.22
N ILE A 327 4.73 -15.45 -9.08
CA ILE A 327 3.69 -16.38 -8.67
C ILE A 327 2.88 -16.88 -9.85
N LEU A 328 2.25 -15.99 -10.62
CA LEU A 328 1.29 -16.35 -11.67
C LEU A 328 1.84 -17.31 -12.72
N ASP A 329 3.07 -17.11 -13.17
CA ASP A 329 3.68 -17.95 -14.22
C ASP A 329 3.87 -19.41 -13.80
N LYS A 330 3.91 -19.68 -12.49
CA LYS A 330 4.22 -21.00 -11.93
C LYS A 330 3.06 -21.65 -11.19
N MET A 331 2.20 -20.83 -10.56
CA MET A 331 1.11 -21.29 -9.72
C MET A 331 0.03 -21.98 -10.56
N LYS A 332 -0.25 -23.24 -10.25
CA LYS A 332 -1.28 -24.05 -10.90
C LYS A 332 -2.42 -24.42 -9.95
N ASP A 333 -2.17 -24.25 -8.66
CA ASP A 333 -3.15 -24.55 -7.62
C ASP A 333 -4.08 -23.35 -7.41
N GLU A 334 -5.25 -23.61 -6.87
CA GLU A 334 -6.09 -22.54 -6.30
C GLU A 334 -5.38 -21.94 -5.09
N TRP A 335 -5.34 -20.63 -5.03
CA TRP A 335 -4.67 -19.88 -3.96
C TRP A 335 -5.52 -18.67 -3.54
N GLY A 336 -5.12 -17.99 -2.49
CA GLY A 336 -5.78 -16.78 -2.00
C GLY A 336 -4.79 -15.86 -1.30
N TYR A 337 -5.28 -14.67 -0.93
CA TYR A 337 -4.53 -13.63 -0.26
C TYR A 337 -5.34 -13.09 0.93
N VAL A 338 -4.70 -13.04 2.10
CA VAL A 338 -5.27 -12.53 3.35
C VAL A 338 -4.27 -11.62 4.06
N TYR A 339 -4.72 -10.96 5.10
CA TYR A 339 -3.85 -10.19 6.00
C TYR A 339 -2.84 -11.08 6.72
N MET A 340 -1.75 -10.49 7.23
CA MET A 340 -0.89 -11.17 8.18
C MET A 340 -1.69 -11.55 9.45
N PRO A 341 -1.46 -12.76 10.01
CA PRO A 341 -2.19 -13.19 11.20
C PRO A 341 -1.88 -12.30 12.41
N LYS A 342 -2.88 -12.02 13.23
CA LYS A 342 -2.69 -11.23 14.46
C LYS A 342 -1.72 -11.92 15.43
N GLY A 343 -0.70 -11.18 15.88
CA GLY A 343 0.12 -11.60 17.02
C GLY A 343 -0.64 -11.40 18.35
N PRO A 344 -0.13 -11.97 19.45
CA PRO A 344 -0.81 -11.94 20.74
C PRO A 344 -0.99 -10.54 21.36
N GLN A 345 -0.20 -9.54 20.93
CA GLN A 345 -0.33 -8.15 21.40
C GLN A 345 -1.15 -7.27 20.42
N ALA A 346 -1.57 -7.83 19.27
CA ALA A 346 -2.25 -7.09 18.24
C ALA A 346 -3.76 -7.00 18.48
N GLU A 347 -4.31 -5.79 18.55
CA GLU A 347 -5.75 -5.56 18.64
C GLU A 347 -6.46 -5.64 17.29
N SER A 348 -5.70 -5.41 16.19
CA SER A 348 -6.19 -5.38 14.81
C SER A 348 -5.22 -6.10 13.88
N TYR A 349 -5.62 -6.33 12.63
CA TYR A 349 -4.65 -6.64 11.58
C TYR A 349 -3.84 -5.38 11.27
N TYR A 350 -2.55 -5.54 11.06
CA TYR A 350 -1.66 -4.43 10.73
C TYR A 350 -1.01 -4.64 9.38
N GLU A 351 -0.92 -3.58 8.59
CA GLU A 351 -0.14 -3.58 7.37
C GLU A 351 1.35 -3.68 7.71
N PRO A 352 2.04 -4.76 7.26
CA PRO A 352 3.42 -5.01 7.66
C PRO A 352 4.42 -4.02 7.06
N PHE A 353 4.15 -3.57 5.82
CA PHE A 353 4.97 -2.59 5.13
C PHE A 353 4.14 -1.35 4.84
N GLY A 354 4.25 -0.33 5.65
CA GLY A 354 3.84 0.99 5.20
C GLY A 354 4.69 1.34 3.97
N GLN A 355 4.06 1.66 2.84
CA GLN A 355 4.82 2.06 1.65
C GLN A 355 5.75 3.21 1.98
N ALA A 356 7.02 2.96 1.82
CA ALA A 356 8.09 3.85 2.15
C ALA A 356 8.73 4.44 0.89
N THR A 357 7.99 4.53 -0.20
CA THR A 357 8.42 5.19 -1.43
C THR A 357 7.70 6.51 -1.60
N ALA A 358 8.33 7.47 -2.25
CA ALA A 358 7.68 8.72 -2.61
C ALA A 358 8.20 9.22 -3.96
N TYR A 359 7.35 9.95 -4.67
CA TYR A 359 7.82 10.81 -5.72
C TYR A 359 8.42 12.07 -5.09
N VAL A 360 9.57 12.49 -5.58
CA VAL A 360 10.24 13.69 -5.10
C VAL A 360 10.56 14.60 -6.28
N VAL A 361 10.62 15.90 -6.02
CA VAL A 361 11.11 16.90 -6.97
C VAL A 361 12.55 17.23 -6.61
N PRO A 362 13.55 16.91 -7.47
CA PRO A 362 14.94 17.27 -7.22
C PRO A 362 15.11 18.78 -7.10
N LYS A 363 16.03 19.20 -6.24
CA LYS A 363 16.37 20.62 -6.10
C LYS A 363 16.91 21.17 -7.41
N GLY A 364 16.46 22.37 -7.79
CA GLY A 364 16.86 23.03 -9.04
C GLY A 364 15.96 22.72 -10.24
N VAL A 365 14.93 21.89 -10.09
CA VAL A 365 13.88 21.74 -11.08
C VAL A 365 13.13 23.07 -11.22
N LYS A 366 12.97 23.56 -12.45
CA LYS A 366 12.24 24.79 -12.74
C LYS A 366 10.74 24.54 -12.69
N ASP A 367 9.98 25.56 -12.32
CA ASP A 367 8.52 25.55 -12.27
C ASP A 367 7.99 24.39 -11.42
N ALA A 368 8.59 24.21 -10.23
CA ALA A 368 8.27 23.09 -9.32
C ALA A 368 6.79 23.05 -8.90
N ASP A 369 6.15 24.21 -8.80
CA ASP A 369 4.72 24.37 -8.58
C ASP A 369 3.88 23.75 -9.72
N VAL A 370 4.26 23.99 -10.96
CA VAL A 370 3.60 23.38 -12.14
C VAL A 370 3.92 21.89 -12.22
N ILE A 371 5.14 21.49 -11.89
CA ILE A 371 5.54 20.06 -11.88
C ILE A 371 4.72 19.26 -10.85
N VAL A 372 4.45 19.82 -9.68
CA VAL A 372 3.58 19.19 -8.68
C VAL A 372 2.15 19.06 -9.21
N LYS A 373 1.59 20.07 -9.85
CA LYS A 373 0.26 20.00 -10.49
C LYS A 373 0.20 18.97 -11.62
N ILE A 374 1.24 18.90 -12.45
CA ILE A 374 1.35 17.86 -13.48
C ILE A 374 1.33 16.47 -12.83
N TRP A 375 2.08 16.28 -11.74
CA TRP A 375 2.06 15.02 -11.01
C TRP A 375 0.67 14.71 -10.47
N GLU A 376 -0.02 15.69 -9.87
CA GLU A 376 -1.40 15.51 -9.36
C GLU A 376 -2.38 15.15 -10.48
N ASP A 377 -2.32 15.81 -11.62
CA ASP A 377 -3.20 15.54 -12.76
C ASP A 377 -2.94 14.18 -13.42
N LEU A 378 -1.73 13.64 -13.28
CA LEU A 378 -1.42 12.27 -13.67
C LEU A 378 -2.05 11.23 -12.71
N GLN A 379 -2.47 11.64 -11.53
CA GLN A 379 -3.18 10.77 -10.59
C GLN A 379 -4.68 10.82 -10.87
N ASP A 380 -5.37 9.71 -10.74
CA ASP A 380 -6.82 9.64 -10.83
C ASP A 380 -7.45 9.66 -9.44
N PHE A 381 -7.52 10.84 -8.84
CA PHE A 381 -8.08 10.97 -7.49
C PHE A 381 -9.57 10.63 -7.40
N ASP A 382 -10.31 10.77 -8.49
CA ASP A 382 -11.76 10.57 -8.49
C ASP A 382 -12.13 9.08 -8.61
N ASN A 383 -11.32 8.29 -9.34
CA ASN A 383 -11.58 6.88 -9.64
C ASN A 383 -10.45 5.95 -9.15
N TRP A 384 -9.60 6.39 -8.22
CA TRP A 384 -8.45 5.59 -7.82
C TRP A 384 -8.84 4.21 -7.25
N GLN A 385 -9.95 4.14 -6.52
CA GLN A 385 -10.44 2.87 -5.95
C GLN A 385 -10.87 1.91 -7.04
N ASP A 386 -11.63 2.39 -8.03
CA ASP A 386 -12.08 1.58 -9.16
C ASP A 386 -10.89 1.13 -10.01
N ASN A 387 -9.95 2.03 -10.30
CA ASN A 387 -8.73 1.71 -11.04
C ASN A 387 -7.82 0.73 -10.28
N ARG A 388 -7.72 0.87 -8.95
CA ARG A 388 -6.98 -0.07 -8.11
C ARG A 388 -7.62 -1.45 -8.15
N ARG A 389 -8.96 -1.51 -7.97
CA ARG A 389 -9.71 -2.76 -8.04
C ARG A 389 -9.53 -3.44 -9.40
N LEU A 390 -9.67 -2.69 -10.48
CA LEU A 390 -9.45 -3.19 -11.85
C LEU A 390 -8.04 -3.78 -12.02
N SER A 391 -7.01 -3.13 -11.47
CA SER A 391 -5.65 -3.66 -11.49
C SER A 391 -5.53 -4.96 -10.70
N LEU A 392 -6.17 -5.06 -9.53
CA LEU A 392 -6.16 -6.25 -8.68
C LEU A 392 -6.92 -7.42 -9.30
N GLU A 393 -8.00 -7.17 -10.04
CA GLU A 393 -8.76 -8.18 -10.79
C GLU A 393 -7.91 -8.92 -11.83
N ASN A 394 -6.87 -8.28 -12.34
CA ASN A 394 -5.94 -8.89 -13.30
C ASN A 394 -4.91 -9.83 -12.63
N ILE A 395 -4.64 -9.67 -11.34
CA ILE A 395 -3.56 -10.38 -10.67
C ILE A 395 -4.02 -11.28 -9.52
N LEU A 396 -5.13 -10.99 -8.86
CA LEU A 396 -5.64 -11.78 -7.74
C LEU A 396 -6.66 -12.83 -8.20
N PRO A 397 -6.71 -13.98 -7.51
CA PRO A 397 -7.44 -15.15 -8.01
C PRO A 397 -8.95 -15.06 -7.82
N ASP A 398 -9.43 -14.26 -6.87
CA ASP A 398 -10.84 -14.21 -6.49
C ASP A 398 -11.21 -12.91 -5.75
N GLU A 399 -12.52 -12.69 -5.63
CA GLU A 399 -13.11 -11.50 -5.02
C GLU A 399 -12.73 -11.33 -3.54
N GLU A 400 -12.58 -12.43 -2.79
CA GLU A 400 -12.18 -12.38 -1.38
C GLU A 400 -10.76 -11.81 -1.24
N SER A 401 -9.84 -12.26 -2.09
CA SER A 401 -8.46 -11.76 -2.15
C SER A 401 -8.40 -10.28 -2.58
N ILE A 402 -9.27 -9.87 -3.52
CA ILE A 402 -9.39 -8.47 -3.95
C ILE A 402 -9.91 -7.59 -2.80
N ALA A 403 -10.99 -8.00 -2.14
CA ALA A 403 -11.56 -7.27 -1.01
C ALA A 403 -10.54 -7.11 0.14
N ASN A 404 -9.74 -8.14 0.40
CA ASN A 404 -8.65 -8.08 1.37
C ASN A 404 -7.56 -7.08 0.95
N ALA A 405 -7.12 -7.11 -0.31
CA ALA A 405 -6.11 -6.20 -0.83
C ALA A 405 -6.61 -4.73 -0.87
N MET A 406 -7.91 -4.53 -1.10
CA MET A 406 -8.57 -3.23 -1.03
C MET A 406 -8.82 -2.75 0.40
N ASN A 407 -8.76 -3.65 1.39
CA ASN A 407 -9.19 -3.41 2.78
C ASN A 407 -10.66 -2.94 2.86
N ASP A 408 -11.54 -3.51 2.03
CA ASP A 408 -12.94 -3.10 1.88
C ASP A 408 -13.71 -3.18 3.23
N ASN A 409 -13.30 -4.08 4.11
CA ASN A 409 -13.90 -4.24 5.44
C ASN A 409 -13.27 -3.35 6.52
N GLY A 410 -12.22 -2.56 6.20
CA GLY A 410 -11.55 -1.65 7.12
C GLY A 410 -10.84 -2.31 8.30
N GLN A 411 -10.51 -3.60 8.20
CA GLN A 411 -9.92 -4.36 9.32
C GLN A 411 -8.41 -4.13 9.50
N VAL A 412 -7.72 -3.65 8.47
CA VAL A 412 -6.28 -3.41 8.51
C VAL A 412 -5.99 -1.99 8.98
N GLN A 413 -5.18 -1.89 10.02
CA GLN A 413 -4.62 -0.62 10.47
C GLN A 413 -3.20 -0.42 9.95
N ARG A 414 -2.83 0.83 9.74
CA ARG A 414 -1.50 1.21 9.27
C ARG A 414 -0.57 1.41 10.46
N LEU A 415 0.56 0.70 10.45
CA LEU A 415 1.69 1.00 11.30
C LEU A 415 2.68 1.85 10.50
N PHE A 416 2.75 3.14 10.79
CA PHE A 416 3.64 4.08 10.09
C PHE A 416 5.15 3.79 10.24
N GLY A 417 5.52 2.80 11.03
CA GLY A 417 6.92 2.49 11.35
C GLY A 417 7.75 1.79 10.27
N GLY A 418 7.16 1.37 9.13
CA GLY A 418 7.87 0.69 8.03
C GLY A 418 8.70 1.62 7.13
N ARG A 419 8.56 2.95 7.29
CA ARG A 419 9.17 3.96 6.41
C ARG A 419 10.66 4.24 6.67
N PHE A 420 11.28 3.49 7.57
CA PHE A 420 12.64 3.78 8.07
C PHE A 420 13.69 2.82 7.56
N GLY A 421 13.43 2.08 6.50
CA GLY A 421 14.42 1.19 5.87
C GLY A 421 15.76 1.88 5.61
N GLY A 422 15.73 3.15 5.20
CA GLY A 422 16.91 3.95 4.90
C GLY A 422 17.71 4.46 6.08
N LEU A 423 17.23 4.29 7.30
CA LEU A 423 17.97 4.65 8.49
C LEU A 423 19.05 3.63 8.89
N GLY A 424 19.23 2.56 8.09
CA GLY A 424 20.16 1.48 8.38
C GLY A 424 19.73 0.57 9.54
N ILE A 425 18.47 0.71 10.00
CA ILE A 425 17.89 -0.11 11.07
C ILE A 425 17.74 -1.54 10.61
N LYS A 426 17.14 -1.73 9.43
CA LYS A 426 16.94 -3.02 8.81
C LYS A 426 18.24 -3.80 8.65
N ASP A 427 19.26 -3.17 8.04
CA ASP A 427 20.57 -3.80 7.83
C ASP A 427 21.22 -4.31 9.12
N GLN A 428 20.98 -3.63 10.25
CA GLN A 428 21.50 -4.08 11.52
C GLN A 428 20.72 -5.28 12.07
N LEU A 429 19.40 -5.26 11.92
CA LEU A 429 18.54 -6.36 12.35
C LEU A 429 18.80 -7.61 11.50
N ASP A 430 18.91 -7.47 10.18
CA ASP A 430 19.14 -8.58 9.25
C ASP A 430 20.43 -9.34 9.54
N LYS A 431 21.51 -8.64 9.91
CA LYS A 431 22.80 -9.27 10.30
C LYS A 431 22.68 -10.28 11.43
N VAL A 432 21.74 -10.09 12.33
CA VAL A 432 21.54 -10.98 13.48
C VAL A 432 20.37 -11.93 13.29
N THR A 433 19.37 -11.53 12.49
CA THR A 433 18.22 -12.39 12.15
C THR A 433 18.69 -13.67 11.47
N GLU A 434 19.59 -13.56 10.51
CA GLU A 434 20.20 -14.75 9.86
C GLU A 434 20.85 -15.72 10.86
N LYS A 435 21.51 -15.19 11.89
CA LYS A 435 22.17 -16.02 12.91
C LYS A 435 21.17 -16.69 13.84
N PHE A 436 20.12 -16.00 14.27
CA PHE A 436 19.18 -16.63 15.20
C PHE A 436 18.20 -17.58 14.49
N ILE A 437 17.85 -17.40 13.21
CA ILE A 437 17.11 -18.42 12.47
C ILE A 437 17.92 -19.68 12.23
N LYS A 438 19.25 -19.58 12.18
CA LYS A 438 20.16 -20.75 12.14
C LYS A 438 20.41 -21.38 13.52
N GLY A 439 19.88 -20.80 14.60
CA GLY A 439 20.09 -21.26 15.97
C GLY A 439 21.48 -20.97 16.53
N GLU A 440 22.28 -20.11 15.89
CA GLU A 440 23.63 -19.75 16.34
C GLU A 440 23.62 -18.82 17.56
N ILE A 441 22.62 -17.96 17.67
CA ILE A 441 22.41 -17.05 18.80
C ILE A 441 20.92 -16.96 19.12
N THR A 442 20.56 -16.46 20.31
CA THR A 442 19.18 -16.14 20.65
C THR A 442 18.79 -14.77 20.12
N PRO A 443 17.49 -14.50 19.86
CA PRO A 443 17.03 -13.17 19.45
C PRO A 443 17.47 -12.06 20.41
N SER A 444 17.38 -12.27 21.72
CA SER A 444 17.81 -11.29 22.71
C SER A 444 19.30 -10.98 22.63
N THR A 445 20.15 -11.99 22.41
CA THR A 445 21.58 -11.79 22.19
C THR A 445 21.86 -11.02 20.90
N GLY A 446 21.15 -11.35 19.81
CA GLY A 446 21.30 -10.67 18.53
C GLY A 446 20.90 -9.20 18.63
N VAL A 447 19.72 -8.92 19.16
CA VAL A 447 19.19 -7.56 19.31
C VAL A 447 20.13 -6.71 20.20
N ALA A 448 20.60 -7.25 21.31
CA ALA A 448 21.55 -6.53 22.18
C ALA A 448 22.85 -6.13 21.47
N GLN A 449 23.29 -6.90 20.47
CA GLN A 449 24.49 -6.57 19.68
C GLN A 449 24.28 -5.41 18.72
N VAL A 450 23.05 -5.21 18.20
CA VAL A 450 22.78 -4.30 17.07
C VAL A 450 21.95 -3.07 17.42
N ILE A 451 21.28 -3.04 18.58
CA ILE A 451 20.42 -1.89 18.95
C ILE A 451 21.21 -0.57 19.05
N GLY A 452 22.40 -0.58 19.64
CA GLY A 452 23.27 0.59 19.72
C GLY A 452 23.77 1.05 18.34
N PRO A 453 24.36 0.16 17.53
CA PRO A 453 24.69 0.46 16.13
C PRO A 453 23.53 0.98 15.29
N ALA A 454 22.32 0.41 15.42
CA ALA A 454 21.14 0.88 14.72
C ALA A 454 20.76 2.31 15.14
N GLN A 455 20.76 2.60 16.46
CA GLN A 455 20.49 3.95 16.94
C GLN A 455 21.55 4.96 16.50
N ALA A 456 22.81 4.54 16.39
CA ALA A 456 23.89 5.39 15.86
C ALA A 456 23.70 5.67 14.35
N ALA A 457 23.29 4.67 13.58
CA ALA A 457 22.98 4.83 12.16
C ALA A 457 21.83 5.84 11.94
N VAL A 458 20.75 5.73 12.71
CA VAL A 458 19.65 6.71 12.70
C VAL A 458 20.17 8.13 12.97
N LYS A 459 20.93 8.33 14.03
CA LYS A 459 21.48 9.65 14.37
C LYS A 459 22.35 10.21 13.25
N LYS A 460 23.15 9.38 12.61
CA LYS A 460 24.00 9.78 11.49
C LYS A 460 23.17 10.27 10.29
N VAL A 461 22.14 9.53 9.91
CA VAL A 461 21.25 9.95 8.82
C VAL A 461 20.51 11.25 9.16
N LEU A 462 19.96 11.35 10.36
CA LEU A 462 19.23 12.55 10.80
C LEU A 462 20.11 13.80 10.96
N SER A 463 21.43 13.63 11.17
CA SER A 463 22.37 14.75 11.20
C SER A 463 22.80 15.26 9.82
N GLY A 464 22.37 14.60 8.74
CA GLY A 464 22.78 14.93 7.36
C GLY A 464 24.21 14.51 7.04
N GLU A 465 24.85 13.70 7.87
CA GLU A 465 26.18 13.16 7.57
C GLU A 465 26.06 12.12 6.43
N PRO A 466 26.93 12.20 5.39
CA PRO A 466 26.88 11.24 4.31
C PRO A 466 27.04 9.81 4.82
N SER A 467 26.20 8.89 4.33
CA SER A 467 26.36 7.47 4.58
C SER A 467 27.73 7.03 4.02
N GLU A 468 28.55 6.36 4.80
CA GLU A 468 29.77 5.75 4.26
C GLU A 468 29.37 4.71 3.21
N LYS A 469 29.89 4.89 1.99
CA LYS A 469 29.76 3.89 0.92
C LYS A 469 30.36 2.56 1.43
N LYS A 470 29.56 1.53 1.46
CA LYS A 470 30.04 0.14 1.55
C LYS A 470 30.06 -0.50 0.18
#